data_9ca5ef6af6f564d51413031afecd71af
#
_entry.id   9ca5ef6af6f564d51413031afecd71af
#
_cell.length_a   1.000
_cell.length_b   1.000
_cell.length_c   1.000
_cell.angle_alpha   90.00
_cell.angle_beta   90.00
_cell.angle_gamma   90.00
#
_symmetry.space_group_name_H-M   'P 1'
#
loop_
_entity.id
_entity.type
_entity.pdbx_description
1 polymer ?
#
loop_
_entity_poly.entity_id
_entity_poly.type
_entity_poly.pdbx_seq_one_letter_code
_entity_poly.pdbx_strand_id
1 'polypeptide(L)'
;MALWLLQSSKAQPNGLAESIQNAAVEVTSCPQCGFFATLEGCSVCSDQDRDWGKLCLVEQATDVLPIERSGAFKGLYHCLGGKLSPLDNVGPDDLRIEQLLKRLESLAGVEIILALSSDVEGEATANYLTDLLAGYDCQISRLAQGLPAGGILEHADALTVSRAFEGRR
;
A
#
# COMPACT_ATOMS: atom_id res chain seq x y z
N MET A 1 26.17 6.50 0.19
CA MET A 1 25.54 7.84 0.43
C MET A 1 26.45 8.76 1.23
N ALA A 2 26.92 8.41 2.45
CA ALA A 2 27.73 9.30 3.31
C ALA A 2 28.99 9.85 2.61
N LEU A 3 29.80 9.01 1.97
CA LEU A 3 31.02 9.44 1.27
C LEU A 3 30.74 10.43 0.12
N TRP A 4 29.63 10.25 -0.61
CA TRP A 4 29.24 11.18 -1.66
C TRP A 4 28.86 12.54 -1.09
N LEU A 5 28.14 12.59 0.04
CA LEU A 5 27.78 13.84 0.73
C LEU A 5 29.00 14.62 1.23
N LEU A 6 30.09 13.92 1.58
CA LEU A 6 31.33 14.54 2.07
C LEU A 6 32.28 14.98 0.95
N GLN A 7 32.22 14.35 -0.21
CA GLN A 7 33.20 14.53 -1.28
C GLN A 7 32.67 15.29 -2.49
N SER A 8 31.37 15.34 -2.69
CA SER A 8 30.77 16.00 -3.85
C SER A 8 30.56 17.50 -3.61
N SER A 9 31.08 18.34 -4.49
CA SER A 9 30.82 19.80 -4.48
C SER A 9 29.35 20.15 -4.75
N LYS A 10 28.56 19.20 -5.27
CA LYS A 10 27.11 19.35 -5.50
C LYS A 10 26.26 18.89 -4.31
N ALA A 11 26.88 18.27 -3.31
CA ALA A 11 26.16 17.80 -2.14
C ALA A 11 25.81 18.99 -1.22
N GLN A 12 24.63 18.93 -0.66
CA GLN A 12 24.15 19.90 0.33
C GLN A 12 23.80 19.15 1.63
N PRO A 13 24.81 18.71 2.41
CA PRO A 13 24.57 17.89 3.59
C PRO A 13 23.70 18.59 4.65
N ASN A 14 23.88 19.89 4.84
CA ASN A 14 23.06 20.66 5.79
C ASN A 14 21.61 20.79 5.31
N GLY A 15 21.36 21.05 4.03
CA GLY A 15 20.01 21.10 3.47
C GLY A 15 19.30 19.74 3.53
N LEU A 16 20.04 18.63 3.36
CA LEU A 16 19.49 17.29 3.55
C LEU A 16 19.12 17.05 5.02
N ALA A 17 19.98 17.43 5.95
CA ALA A 17 19.73 17.29 7.38
C ALA A 17 18.50 18.10 7.82
N GLU A 18 18.37 19.33 7.35
CA GLU A 18 17.21 20.19 7.61
C GLU A 18 15.93 19.58 7.01
N SER A 19 15.97 19.07 5.77
CA SER A 19 14.81 18.42 5.14
C SER A 19 14.35 17.17 5.90
N ILE A 20 15.30 16.38 6.42
CA ILE A 20 14.99 15.21 7.26
C ILE A 20 14.34 15.63 8.57
N GLN A 21 14.88 16.68 9.23
CA GLN A 21 14.32 17.19 10.48
C GLN A 21 12.90 17.74 10.28
N ASN A 22 12.68 18.53 9.23
CA ASN A 22 11.37 19.07 8.91
C ASN A 22 10.37 17.94 8.61
N ALA A 23 10.74 16.95 7.79
CA ALA A 23 9.88 15.81 7.51
C ALA A 23 9.53 15.03 8.79
N ALA A 24 10.47 14.82 9.70
CA ALA A 24 10.23 14.12 10.96
C ALA A 24 9.25 14.86 11.90
N VAL A 25 9.15 16.17 11.77
CA VAL A 25 8.23 17.00 12.58
C VAL A 25 6.87 17.18 11.90
N GLU A 26 6.86 17.37 10.57
CA GLU A 26 5.67 17.76 9.83
C GLU A 26 4.86 16.58 9.30
N VAL A 27 5.53 15.44 9.01
CA VAL A 27 4.88 14.28 8.40
C VAL A 27 4.44 13.29 9.48
N THR A 28 3.16 12.97 9.46
CA THR A 28 2.53 12.00 10.36
C THR A 28 1.77 10.94 9.56
N SER A 29 1.28 9.91 10.23
CA SER A 29 0.36 8.96 9.61
C SER A 29 -1.08 9.46 9.70
N CYS A 30 -1.80 9.44 8.58
CA CYS A 30 -3.21 9.78 8.55
C CYS A 30 -4.02 8.83 9.46
N PRO A 31 -4.80 9.33 10.42
CA PRO A 31 -5.56 8.48 11.32
C PRO A 31 -6.61 7.62 10.59
N GLN A 32 -7.13 8.10 9.46
CA GLN A 32 -8.15 7.40 8.69
C GLN A 32 -7.57 6.32 7.77
N CYS A 33 -6.59 6.65 6.93
CA CYS A 33 -6.11 5.74 5.89
C CYS A 33 -4.69 5.20 6.12
N GLY A 34 -3.93 5.72 7.08
CA GLY A 34 -2.55 5.31 7.35
C GLY A 34 -1.51 5.86 6.38
N PHE A 35 -1.90 6.63 5.35
CA PHE A 35 -0.98 7.27 4.43
C PHE A 35 -0.29 8.49 5.09
N PHE A 36 0.69 9.06 4.43
CA PHE A 36 1.35 10.28 4.88
C PHE A 36 0.38 11.46 4.95
N ALA A 37 0.45 12.21 6.03
CA ALA A 37 -0.34 13.40 6.28
C ALA A 37 0.52 14.50 6.92
N THR A 38 0.08 15.75 6.78
CA THR A 38 0.64 16.90 7.48
C THR A 38 -0.44 17.52 8.36
N LEU A 39 -0.12 18.65 9.00
CA LEU A 39 -1.11 19.44 9.76
C LEU A 39 -2.27 19.94 8.87
N GLU A 40 -2.03 20.09 7.57
CA GLU A 40 -3.04 20.50 6.58
C GLU A 40 -3.98 19.34 6.20
N GLY A 41 -3.63 18.10 6.55
CA GLY A 41 -4.41 16.90 6.30
C GLY A 41 -3.72 15.88 5.41
N CYS A 42 -4.49 14.90 4.98
CA CYS A 42 -4.04 13.82 4.10
C CYS A 42 -4.49 14.11 2.67
N SER A 43 -3.56 14.21 1.73
CA SER A 43 -3.84 14.50 0.32
C SER A 43 -4.79 13.49 -0.35
N VAL A 44 -4.83 12.24 0.15
CA VAL A 44 -5.74 11.21 -0.35
C VAL A 44 -7.15 11.37 0.24
N CYS A 45 -7.26 11.53 1.56
CA CYS A 45 -8.57 11.57 2.23
C CYS A 45 -9.30 12.91 2.04
N SER A 46 -8.59 14.00 1.78
CA SER A 46 -9.18 15.34 1.55
C SER A 46 -9.56 15.58 0.09
N ASP A 47 -9.12 14.73 -0.84
CA ASP A 47 -9.42 14.86 -2.26
C ASP A 47 -10.83 14.36 -2.56
N GLN A 48 -11.72 15.29 -2.93
CA GLN A 48 -13.14 15.01 -3.22
C GLN A 48 -13.37 14.42 -4.62
N ASP A 49 -12.38 14.48 -5.50
CA ASP A 49 -12.47 13.97 -6.86
C ASP A 49 -12.18 12.46 -6.94
N ARG A 50 -11.92 11.81 -5.79
CA ARG A 50 -11.66 10.37 -5.73
C ARG A 50 -12.92 9.53 -5.82
N ASP A 51 -12.79 8.35 -6.40
CA ASP A 51 -13.83 7.34 -6.48
C ASP A 51 -14.01 6.66 -5.12
N TRP A 52 -15.03 7.05 -4.38
CA TRP A 52 -15.38 6.50 -3.07
C TRP A 52 -15.94 5.07 -3.14
N GLY A 53 -16.29 4.59 -4.32
CA GLY A 53 -16.69 3.20 -4.56
C GLY A 53 -15.54 2.21 -4.62
N LYS A 54 -14.28 2.67 -4.49
CA LYS A 54 -13.10 1.83 -4.56
C LYS A 54 -12.12 2.10 -3.43
N LEU A 55 -11.69 1.05 -2.75
CA LEU A 55 -10.72 1.09 -1.65
C LEU A 55 -9.57 0.12 -1.90
N CYS A 56 -8.36 0.65 -2.14
CA CYS A 56 -7.16 -0.15 -2.31
C CYS A 56 -6.46 -0.35 -0.96
N LEU A 57 -6.30 -1.61 -0.55
CA LEU A 57 -5.56 -1.99 0.65
C LEU A 57 -4.10 -2.28 0.28
N VAL A 58 -3.19 -1.61 0.96
CA VAL A 58 -1.74 -1.77 0.81
C VAL A 58 -1.09 -2.11 2.15
N GLU A 59 0.09 -2.72 2.12
CA GLU A 59 0.83 -3.06 3.34
C GLU A 59 1.38 -1.81 4.01
N GLN A 60 2.08 -0.97 3.27
CA GLN A 60 2.76 0.22 3.78
C GLN A 60 2.30 1.50 3.07
N ALA A 61 2.47 2.64 3.74
CA ALA A 61 2.18 3.95 3.15
C ALA A 61 3.01 4.21 1.87
N THR A 62 4.23 3.68 1.80
CA THR A 62 5.11 3.79 0.63
C THR A 62 4.56 3.11 -0.62
N ASP A 63 3.71 2.08 -0.46
CA ASP A 63 3.14 1.32 -1.59
C ASP A 63 2.09 2.14 -2.36
N VAL A 64 1.51 3.15 -1.73
CA VAL A 64 0.62 4.11 -2.39
C VAL A 64 1.34 4.91 -3.47
N LEU A 65 2.61 5.25 -3.26
CA LEU A 65 3.36 6.14 -4.15
C LEU A 65 3.50 5.62 -5.59
N PRO A 66 3.85 4.35 -5.84
CA PRO A 66 3.91 3.83 -7.20
C PRO A 66 2.53 3.73 -7.85
N ILE A 67 1.47 3.43 -7.08
CA ILE A 67 0.09 3.37 -7.60
C ILE A 67 -0.36 4.78 -8.03
N GLU A 68 -0.16 5.80 -7.20
CA GLU A 68 -0.47 7.19 -7.53
C GLU A 68 0.32 7.68 -8.75
N ARG A 69 1.62 7.37 -8.82
CA ARG A 69 2.46 7.74 -9.98
C ARG A 69 2.01 7.11 -11.29
N SER A 70 1.40 5.94 -11.24
CA SER A 70 0.86 5.28 -12.45
C SER A 70 -0.34 6.01 -13.03
N GLY A 71 -1.09 6.76 -12.22
CA GLY A 71 -2.34 7.39 -12.59
C GLY A 71 -3.49 6.41 -12.89
N ALA A 72 -3.29 5.11 -12.70
CA ALA A 72 -4.24 4.08 -13.06
C ALA A 72 -5.38 3.91 -12.03
N PHE A 73 -5.20 4.40 -10.81
CA PHE A 73 -6.16 4.28 -9.73
C PHE A 73 -6.57 5.66 -9.19
N LYS A 74 -7.86 5.86 -9.01
CA LYS A 74 -8.43 7.10 -8.49
C LYS A 74 -9.30 6.91 -7.25
N GLY A 75 -9.31 5.71 -6.67
CA GLY A 75 -10.03 5.40 -5.46
C GLY A 75 -9.32 5.83 -4.19
N LEU A 76 -9.83 5.34 -3.08
CA LEU A 76 -9.28 5.56 -1.74
C LEU A 76 -8.22 4.51 -1.42
N TYR A 77 -7.35 4.81 -0.45
CA TYR A 77 -6.38 3.85 0.06
C TYR A 77 -6.60 3.55 1.53
N HIS A 78 -6.17 2.38 1.96
CA HIS A 78 -6.00 2.03 3.36
C HIS A 78 -4.68 1.27 3.54
N CYS A 79 -3.77 1.85 4.32
CA CYS A 79 -2.49 1.25 4.65
C CYS A 79 -2.65 0.42 5.93
N LEU A 80 -2.36 -0.87 5.85
CA LEU A 80 -2.47 -1.79 6.98
C LEU A 80 -1.40 -1.54 8.06
N GLY A 81 -0.26 -0.96 7.66
CA GLY A 81 0.90 -0.75 8.52
C GLY A 81 1.86 -1.94 8.55
N GLY A 82 1.55 -3.00 7.82
CA GLY A 82 2.32 -4.24 7.73
C GLY A 82 1.53 -5.36 7.09
N LYS A 83 1.98 -6.59 7.35
CA LYS A 83 1.32 -7.84 6.98
C LYS A 83 1.42 -8.83 8.13
N LEU A 84 0.57 -9.84 8.18
CA LEU A 84 0.64 -10.91 9.17
C LEU A 84 1.97 -11.65 9.02
N SER A 85 2.76 -11.70 10.08
CA SER A 85 4.03 -12.40 10.13
C SER A 85 4.19 -13.10 11.49
N PRO A 86 3.91 -14.40 11.57
CA PRO A 86 4.13 -15.17 12.81
C PRO A 86 5.60 -15.17 13.24
N LEU A 87 6.53 -15.08 12.29
CA LEU A 87 7.96 -15.06 12.59
C LEU A 87 8.40 -13.75 13.26
N ASP A 88 7.77 -12.64 12.89
CA ASP A 88 8.03 -11.32 13.47
C ASP A 88 7.06 -10.97 14.59
N ASN A 89 6.20 -11.92 15.00
CA ASN A 89 5.12 -11.73 15.98
C ASN A 89 4.14 -10.60 15.61
N VAL A 90 3.86 -10.40 14.31
CA VAL A 90 2.86 -9.45 13.85
C VAL A 90 1.53 -10.16 13.67
N GLY A 91 0.58 -9.85 14.55
CA GLY A 91 -0.79 -10.35 14.52
C GLY A 91 -1.79 -9.36 13.93
N PRO A 92 -3.08 -9.74 13.86
CA PRO A 92 -4.13 -8.84 13.35
C PRO A 92 -4.27 -7.54 14.15
N ASP A 93 -3.99 -7.57 15.45
CA ASP A 93 -4.10 -6.42 16.35
C ASP A 93 -2.97 -5.39 16.13
N ASP A 94 -1.88 -5.80 15.52
CA ASP A 94 -0.76 -4.91 15.16
C ASP A 94 -1.01 -4.17 13.85
N LEU A 95 -2.02 -4.61 13.08
CA LEU A 95 -2.41 -4.00 11.82
C LEU A 95 -3.60 -3.04 12.01
N ARG A 96 -3.75 -2.10 11.08
CA ARG A 96 -4.83 -1.10 11.09
C ARG A 96 -6.19 -1.67 10.64
N ILE A 97 -6.51 -2.89 11.09
CA ILE A 97 -7.75 -3.61 10.70
C ILE A 97 -8.97 -2.98 11.37
N GLU A 98 -8.88 -2.60 12.64
CA GLU A 98 -9.99 -1.93 13.32
C GLU A 98 -10.41 -0.63 12.62
N GLN A 99 -9.42 0.16 12.16
CA GLN A 99 -9.67 1.39 11.40
C GLN A 99 -10.28 1.10 10.03
N LEU A 100 -9.88 -0.01 9.38
CA LEU A 100 -10.51 -0.47 8.14
C LEU A 100 -12.00 -0.78 8.35
N LEU A 101 -12.32 -1.59 9.35
CA LEU A 101 -13.70 -1.99 9.64
C LEU A 101 -14.59 -0.79 9.96
N LYS A 102 -14.12 0.13 10.81
CA LYS A 102 -14.84 1.40 11.09
C LYS A 102 -15.10 2.22 9.84
N ARG A 103 -14.15 2.23 8.90
CA ARG A 103 -14.27 2.96 7.65
C ARG A 103 -15.30 2.33 6.72
N LEU A 104 -15.40 1.00 6.69
CA LEU A 104 -16.36 0.27 5.87
C LEU A 104 -17.82 0.52 6.29
N GLU A 105 -18.07 0.86 7.55
CA GLU A 105 -19.41 1.27 8.00
C GLU A 105 -19.97 2.47 7.22
N SER A 106 -19.11 3.31 6.66
CA SER A 106 -19.46 4.48 5.86
C SER A 106 -19.35 4.26 4.34
N LEU A 107 -18.91 3.08 3.88
CA LEU A 107 -18.62 2.75 2.48
C LEU A 107 -19.44 1.52 2.06
N ALA A 108 -20.73 1.69 1.80
CA ALA A 108 -21.58 0.60 1.33
C ALA A 108 -21.30 0.23 -0.15
N GLY A 109 -21.26 -1.06 -0.47
CA GLY A 109 -21.07 -1.57 -1.83
C GLY A 109 -19.69 -1.29 -2.43
N VAL A 110 -18.67 -1.01 -1.61
CA VAL A 110 -17.32 -0.65 -2.06
C VAL A 110 -16.58 -1.84 -2.67
N GLU A 111 -15.83 -1.62 -3.75
CA GLU A 111 -14.83 -2.58 -4.23
C GLU A 111 -13.55 -2.44 -3.40
N ILE A 112 -13.16 -3.51 -2.72
CA ILE A 112 -11.90 -3.62 -1.98
C ILE A 112 -10.87 -4.31 -2.87
N ILE A 113 -9.80 -3.60 -3.20
CA ILE A 113 -8.71 -4.11 -4.03
C ILE A 113 -7.52 -4.43 -3.12
N LEU A 114 -7.19 -5.72 -3.00
CA LEU A 114 -6.03 -6.17 -2.22
C LEU A 114 -4.77 -6.01 -3.07
N ALA A 115 -3.96 -5.00 -2.75
CA ALA A 115 -2.68 -4.69 -3.39
C ALA A 115 -1.52 -5.04 -2.42
N LEU A 116 -1.49 -6.31 -2.00
CA LEU A 116 -0.52 -6.87 -1.07
C LEU A 116 0.58 -7.61 -1.82
N SER A 117 1.71 -7.86 -1.14
CA SER A 117 2.81 -8.63 -1.71
C SER A 117 2.39 -10.06 -2.06
N SER A 118 3.06 -10.64 -3.05
CA SER A 118 2.78 -12.00 -3.52
C SER A 118 3.60 -13.07 -2.77
N ASP A 119 4.21 -12.72 -1.64
CA ASP A 119 4.90 -13.67 -0.77
C ASP A 119 3.93 -14.42 0.14
N VAL A 120 4.45 -15.38 0.90
CA VAL A 120 3.64 -16.24 1.78
C VAL A 120 2.84 -15.43 2.82
N GLU A 121 3.45 -14.41 3.39
CA GLU A 121 2.81 -13.56 4.41
C GLU A 121 1.77 -12.62 3.81
N GLY A 122 2.03 -12.05 2.62
CA GLY A 122 1.07 -11.24 1.89
C GLY A 122 -0.16 -12.05 1.45
N GLU A 123 0.04 -13.28 0.96
CA GLU A 123 -1.06 -14.19 0.62
C GLU A 123 -1.86 -14.61 1.88
N ALA A 124 -1.19 -14.90 2.99
CA ALA A 124 -1.86 -15.19 4.26
C ALA A 124 -2.68 -14.00 4.75
N THR A 125 -2.13 -12.79 4.65
CA THR A 125 -2.83 -11.54 4.99
C THR A 125 -4.04 -11.30 4.08
N ALA A 126 -3.89 -11.55 2.78
CA ALA A 126 -4.98 -11.41 1.81
C ALA A 126 -6.12 -12.39 2.07
N ASN A 127 -5.80 -13.64 2.40
CA ASN A 127 -6.81 -14.66 2.76
C ASN A 127 -7.52 -14.30 4.06
N TYR A 128 -6.77 -13.90 5.10
CA TYR A 128 -7.35 -13.45 6.36
C TYR A 128 -8.32 -12.27 6.16
N LEU A 129 -7.94 -11.26 5.37
CA LEU A 129 -8.81 -10.13 5.06
C LEU A 129 -10.04 -10.54 4.27
N THR A 130 -9.90 -11.48 3.32
CA THR A 130 -11.02 -12.00 2.55
C THR A 130 -12.05 -12.68 3.45
N ASP A 131 -11.61 -13.52 4.39
CA ASP A 131 -12.48 -14.19 5.35
C ASP A 131 -13.13 -13.20 6.32
N LEU A 132 -12.36 -12.26 6.84
CA LEU A 132 -12.84 -11.22 7.75
C LEU A 132 -13.92 -10.35 7.12
N LEU A 133 -13.75 -10.01 5.84
CA LEU A 133 -14.63 -9.09 5.12
C LEU A 133 -15.84 -9.79 4.47
N ALA A 134 -15.94 -11.11 4.52
CA ALA A 134 -17.04 -11.87 3.91
C ALA A 134 -18.44 -11.49 4.43
N GLY A 135 -18.53 -10.88 5.64
CA GLY A 135 -19.78 -10.41 6.22
C GLY A 135 -20.13 -8.94 5.91
N TYR A 136 -19.30 -8.23 5.15
CA TYR A 136 -19.50 -6.82 4.81
C TYR A 136 -20.04 -6.67 3.39
N ASP A 137 -20.79 -5.57 3.15
CA ASP A 137 -21.29 -5.22 1.82
C ASP A 137 -20.17 -4.64 0.96
N CYS A 138 -19.29 -5.53 0.45
CA CYS A 138 -18.15 -5.16 -0.38
C CYS A 138 -17.84 -6.27 -1.39
N GLN A 139 -17.19 -5.88 -2.49
CA GLN A 139 -16.60 -6.82 -3.46
C GLN A 139 -15.09 -6.85 -3.28
N ILE A 140 -14.50 -8.03 -3.22
CA ILE A 140 -13.05 -8.16 -3.04
C ILE A 140 -12.42 -8.59 -4.36
N SER A 141 -11.42 -7.83 -4.79
CA SER A 141 -10.58 -8.12 -5.95
C SER A 141 -9.10 -8.06 -5.55
N ARG A 142 -8.24 -8.61 -6.42
CA ARG A 142 -6.77 -8.58 -6.24
C ARG A 142 -6.13 -8.01 -7.47
N LEU A 143 -4.94 -7.40 -7.31
CA LEU A 143 -4.14 -7.00 -8.45
C LEU A 143 -3.76 -8.21 -9.29
N ALA A 144 -3.78 -8.06 -10.62
CA ALA A 144 -3.32 -9.09 -11.52
C ALA A 144 -1.84 -9.40 -11.27
N GLN A 145 -1.50 -10.68 -11.25
CA GLN A 145 -0.13 -11.17 -11.06
C GLN A 145 0.35 -11.81 -12.37
N GLY A 146 1.66 -11.76 -12.61
CA GLY A 146 2.23 -12.39 -13.80
C GLY A 146 3.52 -11.72 -14.25
N LEU A 147 3.85 -11.86 -15.53
CA LEU A 147 5.06 -11.33 -16.11
C LEU A 147 5.05 -9.79 -16.11
N PRO A 148 6.11 -9.15 -15.62
CA PRO A 148 6.21 -7.70 -15.67
C PRO A 148 6.38 -7.20 -17.10
N ALA A 149 5.83 -6.02 -17.40
CA ALA A 149 5.99 -5.39 -18.71
C ALA A 149 7.48 -5.15 -19.00
N GLY A 150 7.95 -5.61 -20.18
CA GLY A 150 9.36 -5.56 -20.58
C GLY A 150 10.23 -6.68 -19.98
N GLY A 151 9.66 -7.57 -19.16
CA GLY A 151 10.36 -8.76 -18.68
C GLY A 151 10.60 -9.80 -19.79
N ILE A 152 11.71 -10.52 -19.69
CA ILE A 152 12.05 -11.62 -20.61
C ILE A 152 11.56 -12.92 -19.98
N LEU A 153 10.79 -13.72 -20.72
CA LEU A 153 10.21 -14.99 -20.23
C LEU A 153 11.27 -15.97 -19.74
N GLU A 154 12.43 -16.00 -20.41
CA GLU A 154 13.55 -16.88 -20.04
C GLU A 154 14.09 -16.65 -18.62
N HIS A 155 13.92 -15.42 -18.08
CA HIS A 155 14.39 -15.05 -16.74
C HIS A 155 13.29 -15.10 -15.67
N ALA A 156 12.06 -15.44 -16.06
CA ALA A 156 10.96 -15.54 -15.12
C ALA A 156 11.06 -16.83 -14.31
N ASP A 157 10.83 -16.73 -12.99
CA ASP A 157 10.73 -17.90 -12.13
C ASP A 157 9.43 -18.69 -12.38
N ALA A 158 9.41 -19.95 -11.96
CA ALA A 158 8.29 -20.87 -12.22
C ALA A 158 6.98 -20.39 -11.61
N LEU A 159 7.00 -19.72 -10.45
CA LEU A 159 5.81 -19.19 -9.79
C LEU A 159 5.20 -18.02 -10.58
N THR A 160 6.04 -17.09 -11.03
CA THR A 160 5.63 -15.96 -11.88
C THR A 160 5.00 -16.45 -13.18
N VAL A 161 5.57 -17.48 -13.81
CA VAL A 161 5.01 -18.08 -15.03
C VAL A 161 3.68 -18.77 -14.74
N SER A 162 3.56 -19.54 -13.64
CA SER A 162 2.31 -20.19 -13.24
C SER A 162 1.19 -19.16 -13.06
N ARG A 163 1.44 -18.10 -12.30
CA ARG A 163 0.48 -17.01 -12.06
C ARG A 163 0.08 -16.29 -13.34
N ALA A 164 1.01 -16.13 -14.29
CA ALA A 164 0.71 -15.56 -15.60
C ALA A 164 -0.25 -16.45 -16.40
N PHE A 165 -0.11 -17.79 -16.31
CA PHE A 165 -1.04 -18.72 -16.94
C PHE A 165 -2.41 -18.75 -16.27
N GLU A 166 -2.47 -18.62 -14.94
CA GLU A 166 -3.73 -18.55 -14.18
C GLU A 166 -4.49 -17.26 -14.51
N GLY A 167 -3.78 -16.13 -14.56
CA GLY A 167 -4.34 -14.80 -14.84
C GLY A 167 -4.52 -14.45 -16.31
N ARG A 168 -4.30 -15.41 -17.26
CA ARG A 168 -4.46 -15.14 -18.71
C ARG A 168 -5.90 -14.76 -19.05
N ARG A 169 -6.05 -13.77 -19.91
CA ARG A 169 -7.32 -13.24 -20.42
C ARG A 169 -7.52 -13.65 -21.88
#